data_27e3294ca15793057f8462712c8293c4
#
_entry.id   27e3294ca15793057f8462712c8293c4
#
_cell.length_a   1.000
_cell.length_b   1.000
_cell.length_c   1.000
_cell.angle_alpha   90.00
_cell.angle_beta   90.00
_cell.angle_gamma   90.00
#
_symmetry.space_group_name_H-M   'P 1'
#
loop_
_entity.id
_entity.type
_entity.pdbx_description
1 polymer ?
#
loop_
_entity_poly.entity_id
_entity_poly.type
_entity_poly.pdbx_seq_one_letter_code
_entity_poly.pdbx_strand_id
1 'polypeptide(L)'
;GFAIGLLYGSSNLSIQDFINTITTKNNPGHIMIIWDIRMPRIVIALVVGAGFAISGALLQTTTRNPLGDPQLFGITGGALIVNAFAVSGILNVEIWQEMSIAVIASILGSGLIYYCSSREQLKPATLALIGFSIGAMSIAIATGIMAYSRVFTQQALGVIGGSTANLTWDDFTPIIPFTILGIFICLIISNRLHVLVLGDTIAKTLGVNPKQTRLFAIIAAAILSGASVNIVGSIGLLGLITPHITRIIVGNNVKTILFYSIPFGSLIMIYSDQISRLVFMPYEVPVGLVITIIGAPIMIYLAWRHL
;
A
#
# COMPACT_ATOMS: atom_id res chain seq x y z
N GLY A 1 5.58 -18.18 2.90
CA GLY A 1 4.55 -17.21 3.28
C GLY A 1 3.16 -17.71 3.01
N PHE A 2 2.78 -17.90 1.74
CA PHE A 2 1.42 -18.29 1.35
C PHE A 2 0.93 -19.58 2.04
N ALA A 3 1.68 -20.68 1.94
CA ALA A 3 1.34 -21.96 2.57
C ALA A 3 1.29 -21.86 4.11
N ILE A 4 2.21 -21.11 4.72
CA ILE A 4 2.23 -20.90 6.17
C ILE A 4 0.96 -20.13 6.61
N GLY A 5 0.55 -19.09 5.87
CA GLY A 5 -0.65 -18.33 6.18
C GLY A 5 -1.96 -19.13 6.06
N LEU A 6 -2.00 -20.14 5.20
CA LEU A 6 -3.15 -21.06 5.10
C LEU A 6 -3.19 -22.08 6.24
N LEU A 7 -2.03 -22.53 6.71
CA LEU A 7 -1.93 -23.57 7.74
C LEU A 7 -2.09 -22.99 9.15
N TYR A 8 -1.41 -21.88 9.45
CA TYR A 8 -1.36 -21.30 10.78
C TYR A 8 -2.32 -20.11 10.92
N GLY A 9 -3.07 -20.07 12.02
CA GLY A 9 -4.02 -19.02 12.37
C GLY A 9 -4.69 -19.31 13.71
N SER A 10 -5.69 -18.53 14.08
CA SER A 10 -6.44 -18.67 15.35
C SER A 10 -7.12 -20.04 15.51
N SER A 11 -7.43 -20.74 14.42
CA SER A 11 -7.90 -22.14 14.43
C SER A 11 -6.77 -23.07 14.02
N ASN A 12 -6.44 -24.04 14.85
CA ASN A 12 -5.42 -25.05 14.55
C ASN A 12 -5.96 -26.05 13.50
N LEU A 13 -5.55 -25.87 12.24
CA LEU A 13 -5.74 -26.88 11.20
C LEU A 13 -4.47 -27.71 11.11
N SER A 14 -4.59 -29.03 11.22
CA SER A 14 -3.46 -29.92 10.94
C SER A 14 -3.13 -29.89 9.44
N ILE A 15 -1.88 -30.20 9.08
CA ILE A 15 -1.47 -30.32 7.67
C ILE A 15 -2.34 -31.36 6.95
N GLN A 16 -2.75 -32.40 7.69
CA GLN A 16 -3.58 -33.49 7.17
C GLN A 16 -5.01 -33.01 6.88
N ASP A 17 -5.59 -32.16 7.76
CA ASP A 17 -6.90 -31.54 7.54
C ASP A 17 -6.88 -30.60 6.33
N PHE A 18 -5.80 -29.85 6.15
CA PHE A 18 -5.61 -28.98 5.00
C PHE A 18 -5.58 -29.76 3.68
N ILE A 19 -4.76 -30.85 3.61
CA ILE A 19 -4.69 -31.72 2.43
C ILE A 19 -6.05 -32.36 2.16
N ASN A 20 -6.70 -32.91 3.18
CA ASN A 20 -8.02 -33.51 3.06
C ASN A 20 -9.08 -32.53 2.59
N THR A 21 -9.03 -31.28 3.08
CA THR A 21 -10.00 -30.26 2.65
C THR A 21 -9.85 -29.89 1.18
N ILE A 22 -8.59 -29.81 0.68
CA ILE A 22 -8.35 -29.49 -0.74
C ILE A 22 -8.72 -30.67 -1.65
N THR A 23 -8.43 -31.92 -1.21
CA THR A 23 -8.60 -33.10 -2.06
C THR A 23 -10.01 -33.67 -2.02
N THR A 24 -10.62 -33.76 -0.85
CA THR A 24 -11.91 -34.51 -0.66
C THR A 24 -13.09 -33.62 -0.29
N LYS A 25 -12.87 -32.33 0.11
CA LYS A 25 -13.90 -31.38 0.52
C LYS A 25 -14.89 -31.90 1.57
N ASN A 26 -14.46 -32.81 2.43
CA ASN A 26 -15.34 -33.58 3.32
C ASN A 26 -15.80 -32.82 4.58
N ASN A 27 -15.16 -31.68 4.94
CA ASN A 27 -15.52 -30.91 6.14
C ASN A 27 -15.90 -29.47 5.79
N PRO A 28 -17.22 -29.12 5.84
CA PRO A 28 -17.69 -27.78 5.51
C PRO A 28 -17.03 -26.66 6.34
N GLY A 29 -16.72 -26.93 7.63
CA GLY A 29 -16.08 -25.95 8.52
C GLY A 29 -14.64 -25.64 8.09
N HIS A 30 -13.88 -26.66 7.68
CA HIS A 30 -12.51 -26.45 7.19
C HIS A 30 -12.50 -25.74 5.83
N ILE A 31 -13.48 -26.04 4.97
CA ILE A 31 -13.65 -25.33 3.68
C ILE A 31 -13.87 -23.84 3.92
N MET A 32 -14.82 -23.50 4.80
CA MET A 32 -15.12 -22.11 5.16
C MET A 32 -13.88 -21.38 5.72
N ILE A 33 -13.13 -22.01 6.62
CA ILE A 33 -11.92 -21.40 7.18
C ILE A 33 -10.87 -21.12 6.10
N ILE A 34 -10.65 -22.05 5.18
CA ILE A 34 -9.61 -21.92 4.15
C ILE A 34 -10.07 -20.96 3.05
N TRP A 35 -11.26 -21.15 2.48
CA TRP A 35 -11.69 -20.45 1.27
C TRP A 35 -12.37 -19.10 1.54
N ASP A 36 -13.12 -18.97 2.65
CA ASP A 36 -13.89 -17.75 2.90
C ASP A 36 -13.19 -16.81 3.89
N ILE A 37 -12.26 -17.33 4.74
CA ILE A 37 -11.57 -16.51 5.73
C ILE A 37 -10.10 -16.30 5.38
N ARG A 38 -9.33 -17.40 5.15
CA ARG A 38 -7.87 -17.28 5.01
C ARG A 38 -7.43 -16.90 3.61
N MET A 39 -8.06 -17.48 2.59
CA MET A 39 -7.67 -17.26 1.21
C MET A 39 -7.84 -15.81 0.75
N PRO A 40 -9.02 -15.15 0.92
CA PRO A 40 -9.18 -13.77 0.53
C PRO A 40 -8.19 -12.85 1.25
N ARG A 41 -8.00 -13.03 2.55
CA ARG A 41 -7.04 -12.27 3.34
C ARG A 41 -5.62 -12.33 2.78
N ILE A 42 -5.12 -13.53 2.45
CA ILE A 42 -3.77 -13.72 1.93
C ILE A 42 -3.64 -13.14 0.52
N VAL A 43 -4.64 -13.38 -0.34
CA VAL A 43 -4.63 -12.88 -1.72
C VAL A 43 -4.69 -11.36 -1.76
N ILE A 44 -5.53 -10.74 -0.92
CA ILE A 44 -5.60 -9.29 -0.80
C ILE A 44 -4.29 -8.74 -0.24
N ALA A 45 -3.68 -9.38 0.76
CA ALA A 45 -2.38 -8.98 1.29
C ALA A 45 -1.28 -8.99 0.22
N LEU A 46 -1.28 -9.98 -0.69
CA LEU A 46 -0.38 -10.02 -1.86
C LEU A 46 -0.57 -8.79 -2.75
N VAL A 47 -1.80 -8.49 -3.11
CA VAL A 47 -2.17 -7.38 -4.02
C VAL A 47 -1.83 -6.03 -3.40
N VAL A 48 -2.20 -5.83 -2.14
CA VAL A 48 -1.92 -4.62 -1.37
C VAL A 48 -0.41 -4.40 -1.21
N GLY A 49 0.33 -5.47 -0.85
CA GLY A 49 1.78 -5.42 -0.72
C GLY A 49 2.46 -5.00 -2.03
N ALA A 50 2.03 -5.58 -3.15
CA ALA A 50 2.49 -5.19 -4.48
C ALA A 50 2.14 -3.72 -4.81
N GLY A 51 0.92 -3.30 -4.51
CA GLY A 51 0.42 -1.94 -4.76
C GLY A 51 1.25 -0.87 -4.04
N PHE A 52 1.46 -1.02 -2.73
CA PHE A 52 2.30 -0.10 -1.96
C PHE A 52 3.76 -0.11 -2.43
N ALA A 53 4.31 -1.28 -2.72
CA ALA A 53 5.70 -1.41 -3.16
C ALA A 53 5.96 -0.71 -4.49
N ILE A 54 5.10 -0.91 -5.49
CA ILE A 54 5.21 -0.22 -6.80
C ILE A 54 4.97 1.27 -6.62
N SER A 55 3.96 1.67 -5.84
CA SER A 55 3.68 3.07 -5.56
C SER A 55 4.90 3.78 -4.96
N GLY A 56 5.54 3.17 -3.96
CA GLY A 56 6.77 3.68 -3.39
C GLY A 56 7.93 3.75 -4.38
N ALA A 57 8.13 2.70 -5.19
CA ALA A 57 9.16 2.68 -6.22
C ALA A 57 8.97 3.79 -7.28
N LEU A 58 7.73 4.05 -7.69
CA LEU A 58 7.37 5.14 -8.58
C LEU A 58 7.70 6.50 -7.98
N LEU A 59 7.35 6.73 -6.71
CA LEU A 59 7.61 8.00 -6.02
C LEU A 59 9.10 8.22 -5.80
N GLN A 60 9.85 7.21 -5.34
CA GLN A 60 11.31 7.31 -5.16
C GLN A 60 12.01 7.65 -6.48
N THR A 61 11.61 6.98 -7.56
CA THR A 61 12.19 7.22 -8.89
C THR A 61 11.84 8.60 -9.43
N THR A 62 10.59 9.01 -9.30
CA THR A 62 10.06 10.28 -9.83
C THR A 62 10.64 11.49 -9.10
N THR A 63 10.76 11.39 -7.78
CA THR A 63 11.28 12.46 -6.92
C THR A 63 12.81 12.42 -6.81
N ARG A 64 13.44 11.36 -7.28
CA ARG A 64 14.86 11.04 -7.07
C ARG A 64 15.25 11.12 -5.59
N ASN A 65 14.30 10.73 -4.74
CA ASN A 65 14.47 10.76 -3.30
C ASN A 65 14.19 9.34 -2.74
N PRO A 66 15.14 8.71 -2.07
CA PRO A 66 14.94 7.38 -1.50
C PRO A 66 13.87 7.35 -0.40
N LEU A 67 13.48 8.51 0.14
CA LEU A 67 12.42 8.66 1.13
C LEU A 67 11.02 8.82 0.49
N GLY A 68 10.87 8.60 -0.81
CA GLY A 68 9.57 8.64 -1.50
C GLY A 68 8.64 7.52 -1.00
N ASP A 69 7.62 7.89 -0.23
CA ASP A 69 6.60 6.99 0.30
C ASP A 69 5.21 7.59 0.09
N PRO A 70 4.20 6.78 -0.32
CA PRO A 70 2.85 7.30 -0.58
C PRO A 70 2.22 8.00 0.63
N GLN A 71 2.48 7.50 1.83
CA GLN A 71 1.95 8.08 3.06
C GLN A 71 2.67 9.39 3.41
N LEU A 72 4.00 9.41 3.33
CA LEU A 72 4.78 10.62 3.60
C LEU A 72 4.50 11.73 2.58
N PHE A 73 4.11 11.39 1.36
CA PHE A 73 3.68 12.35 0.35
C PHE A 73 2.19 12.70 0.44
N GLY A 74 1.47 12.24 1.48
CA GLY A 74 0.05 12.57 1.69
C GLY A 74 -0.89 12.01 0.60
N ILE A 75 -0.40 11.15 -0.28
CA ILE A 75 -1.16 10.57 -1.39
C ILE A 75 -2.29 9.69 -0.86
N THR A 76 -2.03 8.97 0.22
CA THR A 76 -3.00 8.07 0.85
C THR A 76 -4.08 8.79 1.66
N GLY A 77 -3.88 10.07 1.95
CA GLY A 77 -4.76 10.84 2.83
C GLY A 77 -6.21 10.93 2.33
N GLY A 78 -6.39 11.08 1.01
CA GLY A 78 -7.71 11.11 0.41
C GLY A 78 -8.49 9.80 0.60
N ALA A 79 -7.84 8.65 0.30
CA ALA A 79 -8.46 7.35 0.52
C ALA A 79 -8.74 7.08 2.01
N LEU A 80 -7.85 7.50 2.91
CA LEU A 80 -8.04 7.34 4.35
C LEU A 80 -9.30 8.08 4.86
N ILE A 81 -9.53 9.30 4.37
CA ILE A 81 -10.73 10.07 4.73
C ILE A 81 -12.00 9.37 4.19
N VAL A 82 -11.98 8.87 2.95
CA VAL A 82 -13.11 8.15 2.37
C VAL A 82 -13.41 6.88 3.15
N ASN A 83 -12.38 6.08 3.48
CA ASN A 83 -12.52 4.89 4.30
C ASN A 83 -13.10 5.23 5.70
N ALA A 84 -12.66 6.33 6.32
CA ALA A 84 -13.21 6.78 7.59
C ALA A 84 -14.71 7.14 7.51
N PHE A 85 -15.16 7.77 6.42
CA PHE A 85 -16.58 8.04 6.16
C PHE A 85 -17.39 6.75 5.96
N ALA A 86 -16.83 5.77 5.25
CA ALA A 86 -17.48 4.49 5.00
C ALA A 86 -17.63 3.67 6.30
N VAL A 87 -16.55 3.49 7.06
CA VAL A 87 -16.57 2.76 8.35
C VAL A 87 -17.45 3.46 9.39
N SER A 88 -17.59 4.79 9.30
CA SER A 88 -18.48 5.58 10.16
C SER A 88 -19.97 5.47 9.79
N GLY A 89 -20.31 4.81 8.69
CA GLY A 89 -21.67 4.71 8.19
C GLY A 89 -22.25 6.01 7.65
N ILE A 90 -21.43 7.06 7.48
CA ILE A 90 -21.85 8.34 6.89
C ILE A 90 -21.92 8.21 5.37
N LEU A 91 -20.99 7.49 4.77
CA LEU A 91 -20.96 7.18 3.35
C LEU A 91 -21.55 5.78 3.13
N ASN A 92 -22.81 5.73 2.73
CA ASN A 92 -23.52 4.48 2.42
C ASN A 92 -23.57 4.29 0.90
N VAL A 93 -22.52 3.70 0.36
CA VAL A 93 -22.37 3.40 -1.07
C VAL A 93 -21.92 1.96 -1.26
N GLU A 94 -22.07 1.42 -2.45
CA GLU A 94 -21.54 0.10 -2.77
C GLU A 94 -20.00 0.12 -2.75
N ILE A 95 -19.39 -1.02 -2.43
CA ILE A 95 -17.93 -1.16 -2.29
C ILE A 95 -17.15 -0.71 -3.54
N TRP A 96 -17.73 -0.86 -4.74
CA TRP A 96 -17.16 -0.38 -5.99
C TRP A 96 -17.15 1.15 -6.10
N GLN A 97 -18.19 1.78 -5.61
CA GLN A 97 -18.31 3.25 -5.58
C GLN A 97 -17.36 3.82 -4.55
N GLU A 98 -17.29 3.20 -3.35
CA GLU A 98 -16.36 3.58 -2.30
C GLU A 98 -14.91 3.53 -2.81
N MET A 99 -14.51 2.41 -3.41
CA MET A 99 -13.18 2.24 -4.01
C MET A 99 -12.88 3.32 -5.05
N SER A 100 -13.83 3.60 -5.93
CA SER A 100 -13.66 4.61 -6.98
C SER A 100 -13.49 6.01 -6.38
N ILE A 101 -14.30 6.37 -5.38
CA ILE A 101 -14.20 7.66 -4.66
C ILE A 101 -12.85 7.76 -3.95
N ALA A 102 -12.39 6.70 -3.28
CA ALA A 102 -11.12 6.67 -2.58
C ALA A 102 -9.92 6.86 -3.53
N VAL A 103 -9.93 6.19 -4.68
CA VAL A 103 -8.89 6.34 -5.70
C VAL A 103 -8.91 7.76 -6.29
N ILE A 104 -10.08 8.31 -6.61
CA ILE A 104 -10.20 9.69 -7.10
C ILE A 104 -9.70 10.68 -6.05
N ALA A 105 -10.08 10.51 -4.78
CA ALA A 105 -9.61 11.36 -3.69
C ALA A 105 -8.08 11.31 -3.52
N SER A 106 -7.48 10.14 -3.69
CA SER A 106 -6.01 9.98 -3.68
C SER A 106 -5.34 10.67 -4.87
N ILE A 107 -5.92 10.57 -6.06
CA ILE A 107 -5.42 11.28 -7.26
C ILE A 107 -5.52 12.80 -7.07
N LEU A 108 -6.63 13.31 -6.55
CA LEU A 108 -6.80 14.74 -6.29
C LEU A 108 -5.83 15.25 -5.23
N GLY A 109 -5.65 14.51 -4.12
CA GLY A 109 -4.67 14.85 -3.07
C GLY A 109 -3.24 14.89 -3.60
N SER A 110 -2.85 13.88 -4.37
CA SER A 110 -1.52 13.83 -5.00
C SER A 110 -1.34 14.91 -6.08
N GLY A 111 -2.40 15.22 -6.82
CA GLY A 111 -2.41 16.30 -7.81
C GLY A 111 -2.18 17.67 -7.19
N LEU A 112 -2.76 17.93 -6.01
CA LEU A 112 -2.54 19.15 -5.25
C LEU A 112 -1.05 19.31 -4.87
N ILE A 113 -0.45 18.24 -4.34
CA ILE A 113 0.97 18.22 -3.95
C ILE A 113 1.86 18.43 -5.17
N TYR A 114 1.56 17.75 -6.29
CA TYR A 114 2.28 17.93 -7.54
C TYR A 114 2.18 19.36 -8.07
N TYR A 115 1.01 19.99 -7.99
CA TYR A 115 0.78 21.36 -8.41
C TYR A 115 1.61 22.35 -7.58
N CYS A 116 1.58 22.22 -6.25
CA CYS A 116 2.41 23.03 -5.37
C CYS A 116 3.90 22.86 -5.68
N SER A 117 4.35 21.63 -5.89
CA SER A 117 5.73 21.32 -6.24
C SER A 117 6.19 21.90 -7.57
N SER A 118 5.30 21.93 -8.58
CA SER A 118 5.65 22.35 -9.93
C SER A 118 5.80 23.86 -10.08
N ARG A 119 5.13 24.64 -9.23
CA ARG A 119 5.16 26.12 -9.31
C ARG A 119 6.39 26.74 -8.68
N GLU A 120 6.91 26.20 -7.59
CA GLU A 120 7.92 26.86 -6.78
C GLU A 120 9.31 26.21 -6.84
N GLN A 121 9.53 25.18 -7.66
CA GLN A 121 10.77 24.39 -7.68
C GLN A 121 11.23 23.99 -6.26
N LEU A 122 10.27 23.56 -5.44
CA LEU A 122 10.48 23.27 -4.03
C LEU A 122 11.60 22.23 -3.83
N LYS A 123 12.40 22.42 -2.80
CA LYS A 123 13.41 21.44 -2.38
C LYS A 123 12.72 20.14 -1.95
N PRO A 124 13.36 18.98 -2.14
CA PRO A 124 12.78 17.69 -1.72
C PRO A 124 12.32 17.65 -0.26
N ALA A 125 13.04 18.31 0.65
CA ALA A 125 12.67 18.40 2.06
C ALA A 125 11.36 19.17 2.27
N THR A 126 11.15 20.27 1.53
CA THR A 126 9.90 21.08 1.61
C THR A 126 8.70 20.26 1.09
N LEU A 127 8.90 19.50 0.01
CA LEU A 127 7.87 18.59 -0.50
C LEU A 127 7.49 17.50 0.51
N ALA A 128 8.48 16.88 1.15
CA ALA A 128 8.24 15.91 2.19
C ALA A 128 7.48 16.52 3.38
N LEU A 129 7.81 17.77 3.78
CA LEU A 129 7.11 18.46 4.85
C LEU A 129 5.66 18.77 4.50
N ILE A 130 5.38 19.25 3.29
CA ILE A 130 4.01 19.48 2.81
C ILE A 130 3.21 18.17 2.79
N GLY A 131 3.78 17.11 2.22
CA GLY A 131 3.14 15.79 2.16
C GLY A 131 2.85 15.24 3.56
N PHE A 132 3.82 15.31 4.47
CA PHE A 132 3.64 14.91 5.87
C PHE A 132 2.53 15.72 6.56
N SER A 133 2.47 17.03 6.36
CA SER A 133 1.43 17.89 6.95
C SER A 133 0.05 17.50 6.42
N ILE A 134 -0.09 17.25 5.12
CA ILE A 134 -1.35 16.79 4.52
C ILE A 134 -1.73 15.41 5.05
N GLY A 135 -0.77 14.50 5.17
CA GLY A 135 -0.98 13.16 5.74
C GLY A 135 -1.45 13.23 7.20
N ALA A 136 -0.79 14.03 8.02
CA ALA A 136 -1.16 14.24 9.42
C ALA A 136 -2.56 14.86 9.56
N MET A 137 -2.87 15.85 8.71
CA MET A 137 -4.20 16.47 8.65
C MET A 137 -5.27 15.44 8.26
N SER A 138 -4.98 14.59 7.29
CA SER A 138 -5.91 13.54 6.84
C SER A 138 -6.18 12.52 7.95
N ILE A 139 -5.16 12.10 8.70
CA ILE A 139 -5.30 11.23 9.86
C ILE A 139 -6.16 11.91 10.93
N ALA A 140 -5.92 13.20 11.23
CA ALA A 140 -6.69 13.94 12.21
C ALA A 140 -8.18 14.05 11.81
N ILE A 141 -8.46 14.35 10.52
CA ILE A 141 -9.82 14.40 9.99
C ILE A 141 -10.49 13.01 10.10
N ALA A 142 -9.82 11.95 9.62
CA ALA A 142 -10.33 10.59 9.68
C ALA A 142 -10.65 10.16 11.12
N THR A 143 -9.73 10.44 12.06
CA THR A 143 -9.92 10.18 13.49
C THR A 143 -11.10 10.95 14.05
N GLY A 144 -11.24 12.24 13.71
CA GLY A 144 -12.36 13.08 14.12
C GLY A 144 -13.72 12.55 13.65
N ILE A 145 -13.80 12.12 12.37
CA ILE A 145 -15.01 11.51 11.78
C ILE A 145 -15.39 10.24 12.55
N MET A 146 -14.43 9.32 12.75
CA MET A 146 -14.67 8.07 13.45
C MET A 146 -15.04 8.28 14.93
N ALA A 147 -14.41 9.25 15.60
CA ALA A 147 -14.72 9.60 16.97
C ALA A 147 -16.14 10.19 17.10
N TYR A 148 -16.53 11.08 16.19
CA TYR A 148 -17.89 11.64 16.16
C TYR A 148 -18.95 10.56 15.96
N SER A 149 -18.69 9.60 15.06
CA SER A 149 -19.60 8.49 14.75
C SER A 149 -19.53 7.34 15.77
N ARG A 150 -18.71 7.45 16.80
CA ARG A 150 -18.51 6.42 17.85
C ARG A 150 -18.13 5.05 17.28
N VAL A 151 -17.30 5.05 16.24
CA VAL A 151 -16.76 3.81 15.65
C VAL A 151 -16.00 3.03 16.73
N PHE A 152 -16.16 1.70 16.74
CA PHE A 152 -15.44 0.84 17.68
C PHE A 152 -13.92 1.03 17.56
N THR A 153 -13.24 1.10 18.68
CA THR A 153 -11.80 1.37 18.76
C THR A 153 -10.99 0.43 17.88
N GLN A 154 -11.37 -0.85 17.81
CA GLN A 154 -10.67 -1.83 16.99
C GLN A 154 -10.76 -1.52 15.48
N GLN A 155 -11.94 -1.08 15.01
CA GLN A 155 -12.11 -0.66 13.61
C GLN A 155 -11.33 0.61 13.30
N ALA A 156 -11.39 1.61 14.20
CA ALA A 156 -10.64 2.84 14.06
C ALA A 156 -9.11 2.60 14.01
N LEU A 157 -8.60 1.71 14.87
CA LEU A 157 -7.21 1.28 14.84
C LEU A 157 -6.85 0.56 13.53
N GLY A 158 -7.78 -0.22 12.96
CA GLY A 158 -7.61 -0.86 11.66
C GLY A 158 -7.46 0.16 10.52
N VAL A 159 -8.29 1.20 10.51
CA VAL A 159 -8.22 2.27 9.49
C VAL A 159 -6.91 3.06 9.58
N ILE A 160 -6.49 3.44 10.80
CA ILE A 160 -5.30 4.28 11.02
C ILE A 160 -4.01 3.48 10.94
N GLY A 161 -4.00 2.27 11.51
CA GLY A 161 -2.80 1.43 11.61
C GLY A 161 -2.68 0.36 10.54
N GLY A 162 -3.66 0.24 9.67
CA GLY A 162 -3.75 -0.79 8.64
C GLY A 162 -4.09 -2.17 9.19
N SER A 163 -5.15 -2.79 8.72
CA SER A 163 -5.58 -4.12 9.13
C SER A 163 -6.00 -4.98 7.95
N THR A 164 -5.65 -6.25 8.02
CA THR A 164 -6.08 -7.30 7.10
C THR A 164 -7.17 -8.19 7.72
N ALA A 165 -7.61 -7.86 8.93
CA ALA A 165 -8.68 -8.59 9.61
C ALA A 165 -10.01 -8.44 8.87
N ASN A 166 -10.80 -9.52 8.85
CA ASN A 166 -12.14 -9.57 8.26
C ASN A 166 -12.24 -9.26 6.76
N LEU A 167 -11.15 -9.39 6.01
CA LEU A 167 -11.17 -9.25 4.55
C LEU A 167 -11.87 -10.44 3.90
N THR A 168 -12.71 -10.15 2.91
CA THR A 168 -13.54 -11.10 2.18
C THR A 168 -13.26 -11.05 0.67
N TRP A 169 -13.89 -11.93 -0.09
CA TRP A 169 -13.86 -11.88 -1.56
C TRP A 169 -14.52 -10.64 -2.14
N ASP A 170 -15.46 -10.02 -1.41
CA ASP A 170 -16.10 -8.77 -1.82
C ASP A 170 -15.10 -7.60 -1.80
N ASP A 171 -14.12 -7.63 -0.90
CA ASP A 171 -13.02 -6.65 -0.85
C ASP A 171 -11.99 -6.87 -1.98
N PHE A 172 -11.82 -8.14 -2.40
CA PHE A 172 -10.88 -8.50 -3.46
C PHE A 172 -11.32 -8.02 -4.84
N THR A 173 -12.61 -8.13 -5.14
CA THR A 173 -13.12 -7.83 -6.50
C THR A 173 -12.88 -6.38 -6.92
N PRO A 174 -13.12 -5.33 -6.11
CA PRO A 174 -12.92 -3.94 -6.54
C PRO A 174 -11.45 -3.51 -6.56
N ILE A 175 -10.53 -4.12 -5.78
CA ILE A 175 -9.13 -3.69 -5.79
C ILE A 175 -8.39 -4.11 -7.07
N ILE A 176 -8.78 -5.22 -7.68
CA ILE A 176 -8.06 -5.80 -8.83
C ILE A 176 -8.01 -4.88 -10.05
N PRO A 177 -9.11 -4.30 -10.56
CA PRO A 177 -9.07 -3.43 -11.72
C PRO A 177 -8.17 -2.20 -11.51
N PHE A 178 -8.21 -1.59 -10.32
CA PHE A 178 -7.37 -0.43 -10.01
C PHE A 178 -5.89 -0.83 -9.89
N THR A 179 -5.60 -1.99 -9.31
CA THR A 179 -4.22 -2.51 -9.26
C THR A 179 -3.69 -2.81 -10.66
N ILE A 180 -4.47 -3.47 -11.50
CA ILE A 180 -4.10 -3.73 -12.91
C ILE A 180 -3.88 -2.42 -13.65
N LEU A 181 -4.76 -1.43 -13.51
CA LEU A 181 -4.63 -0.12 -14.13
C LEU A 181 -3.35 0.60 -13.69
N GLY A 182 -3.06 0.62 -12.39
CA GLY A 182 -1.86 1.25 -11.87
C GLY A 182 -0.57 0.57 -12.35
N ILE A 183 -0.54 -0.77 -12.39
CA ILE A 183 0.57 -1.55 -12.94
C ILE A 183 0.70 -1.30 -14.45
N PHE A 184 -0.39 -1.26 -15.17
CA PHE A 184 -0.39 -1.00 -16.62
C PHE A 184 0.22 0.38 -16.95
N ILE A 185 -0.20 1.43 -16.23
CA ILE A 185 0.39 2.77 -16.37
C ILE A 185 1.89 2.71 -16.04
N CYS A 186 2.27 2.05 -14.95
CA CYS A 186 3.66 1.86 -14.55
C CYS A 186 4.51 1.22 -15.65
N LEU A 187 4.00 0.16 -16.30
CA LEU A 187 4.68 -0.52 -17.39
C LEU A 187 4.89 0.40 -18.60
N ILE A 188 3.87 1.15 -19.00
CA ILE A 188 3.95 2.11 -20.12
C ILE A 188 5.03 3.16 -19.88
N ILE A 189 5.11 3.70 -18.65
CA ILE A 189 6.05 4.78 -18.34
C ILE A 189 7.44 4.29 -17.91
N SER A 190 7.65 2.99 -17.69
CA SER A 190 8.88 2.41 -17.12
C SER A 190 10.14 2.81 -17.89
N ASN A 191 10.09 2.84 -19.23
CA ASN A 191 11.18 3.30 -20.08
C ASN A 191 11.48 4.80 -19.87
N ARG A 192 10.43 5.61 -19.79
CA ARG A 192 10.57 7.06 -19.58
C ARG A 192 11.09 7.38 -18.18
N LEU A 193 10.69 6.60 -17.16
CA LEU A 193 11.21 6.70 -15.80
C LEU A 193 12.70 6.38 -15.74
N HIS A 194 13.17 5.38 -16.47
CA HIS A 194 14.58 5.03 -16.53
C HIS A 194 15.42 6.20 -17.07
N VAL A 195 14.94 6.87 -18.10
CA VAL A 195 15.57 8.06 -18.68
C VAL A 195 15.47 9.26 -17.73
N LEU A 196 14.35 9.41 -17.02
CA LEU A 196 14.11 10.51 -16.09
C LEU A 196 15.14 10.56 -14.95
N VAL A 197 15.64 9.41 -14.49
CA VAL A 197 16.66 9.32 -13.42
C VAL A 197 17.97 10.01 -13.82
N LEU A 198 18.31 10.04 -15.12
CA LEU A 198 19.53 10.67 -15.64
C LEU A 198 19.50 12.21 -15.55
N GLY A 199 18.36 12.79 -15.27
CA GLY A 199 18.20 14.26 -15.17
C GLY A 199 17.20 14.81 -16.18
N ASP A 200 16.58 15.95 -15.81
CA ASP A 200 15.53 16.57 -16.63
C ASP A 200 16.07 17.08 -17.98
N THR A 201 17.30 17.59 -17.98
CA THR A 201 17.96 18.09 -19.20
C THR A 201 18.24 16.93 -20.15
N ILE A 202 18.84 15.84 -19.65
CA ILE A 202 19.13 14.65 -20.43
C ILE A 202 17.82 13.98 -20.90
N ALA A 203 16.79 13.92 -20.05
CA ALA A 203 15.50 13.36 -20.44
C ALA A 203 14.89 14.13 -21.62
N LYS A 204 14.94 15.46 -21.60
CA LYS A 204 14.44 16.29 -22.70
C LYS A 204 15.22 16.09 -24.00
N THR A 205 16.54 15.99 -23.94
CA THR A 205 17.37 15.75 -25.15
C THR A 205 17.10 14.37 -25.76
N LEU A 206 16.69 13.40 -24.93
CA LEU A 206 16.28 12.07 -25.38
C LEU A 206 14.78 11.98 -25.73
N GLY A 207 14.09 13.12 -25.87
CA GLY A 207 12.68 13.18 -26.30
C GLY A 207 11.66 12.79 -25.23
N VAL A 208 12.09 12.64 -23.94
CA VAL A 208 11.17 12.34 -22.83
C VAL A 208 10.72 13.65 -22.17
N ASN A 209 9.41 13.82 -22.01
CA ASN A 209 8.85 14.94 -21.27
C ASN A 209 8.84 14.66 -19.76
N PRO A 210 9.70 15.31 -18.93
CA PRO A 210 9.78 15.03 -17.51
C PRO A 210 8.49 15.31 -16.75
N LYS A 211 7.77 16.39 -17.12
CA LYS A 211 6.53 16.79 -16.44
C LYS A 211 5.44 15.73 -16.63
N GLN A 212 5.24 15.28 -17.86
CA GLN A 212 4.25 14.23 -18.15
C GLN A 212 4.63 12.89 -17.51
N THR A 213 5.90 12.50 -17.55
CA THR A 213 6.36 11.26 -16.95
C THR A 213 6.12 11.26 -15.44
N ARG A 214 6.44 12.37 -14.76
CA ARG A 214 6.15 12.54 -13.32
C ARG A 214 4.66 12.49 -13.02
N LEU A 215 3.84 13.17 -13.81
CA LEU A 215 2.39 13.18 -13.61
C LEU A 215 1.81 11.77 -13.68
N PHE A 216 2.13 11.01 -14.74
CA PHE A 216 1.64 9.63 -14.87
C PHE A 216 2.17 8.71 -13.76
N ALA A 217 3.41 8.90 -13.31
CA ALA A 217 3.96 8.13 -12.20
C ALA A 217 3.22 8.40 -10.87
N ILE A 218 2.90 9.66 -10.60
CA ILE A 218 2.14 10.07 -9.41
C ILE A 218 0.70 9.54 -9.49
N ILE A 219 0.06 9.62 -10.65
CA ILE A 219 -1.29 9.06 -10.87
C ILE A 219 -1.28 7.54 -10.62
N ALA A 220 -0.32 6.81 -11.21
CA ALA A 220 -0.21 5.37 -10.99
C ALA A 220 0.05 5.03 -9.51
N ALA A 221 0.92 5.80 -8.84
CA ALA A 221 1.17 5.64 -7.41
C ALA A 221 -0.09 5.92 -6.58
N ALA A 222 -0.87 6.94 -6.93
CA ALA A 222 -2.11 7.29 -6.23
C ALA A 222 -3.21 6.23 -6.42
N ILE A 223 -3.34 5.67 -7.62
CA ILE A 223 -4.28 4.57 -7.89
C ILE A 223 -3.91 3.35 -7.04
N LEU A 224 -2.64 2.91 -7.08
CA LEU A 224 -2.17 1.73 -6.38
C LEU A 224 -2.28 1.86 -4.86
N SER A 225 -1.79 2.97 -4.30
CA SER A 225 -1.84 3.19 -2.86
C SER A 225 -3.23 3.57 -2.36
N GLY A 226 -4.00 4.34 -3.14
CA GLY A 226 -5.37 4.71 -2.79
C GLY A 226 -6.30 3.50 -2.71
N ALA A 227 -6.24 2.60 -3.70
CA ALA A 227 -6.99 1.36 -3.68
C ALA A 227 -6.56 0.46 -2.50
N SER A 228 -5.26 0.38 -2.23
CA SER A 228 -4.74 -0.40 -1.10
C SER A 228 -5.20 0.16 0.26
N VAL A 229 -5.15 1.48 0.45
CA VAL A 229 -5.59 2.13 1.70
C VAL A 229 -7.09 1.99 1.93
N ASN A 230 -7.88 2.03 0.87
CA ASN A 230 -9.33 1.84 1.03
C ASN A 230 -9.69 0.47 1.60
N ILE A 231 -8.95 -0.57 1.25
CA ILE A 231 -9.22 -1.95 1.73
C ILE A 231 -8.59 -2.22 3.10
N VAL A 232 -7.32 -1.87 3.29
CA VAL A 232 -6.59 -2.28 4.50
C VAL A 232 -6.29 -1.14 5.45
N GLY A 233 -6.70 0.09 5.14
CA GLY A 233 -6.32 1.26 5.90
C GLY A 233 -4.88 1.72 5.61
N SER A 234 -4.38 2.63 6.44
CA SER A 234 -3.08 3.25 6.26
C SER A 234 -1.95 2.32 6.68
N ILE A 235 -1.02 2.02 5.76
CA ILE A 235 0.19 1.24 6.05
C ILE A 235 1.40 2.09 5.71
N GLY A 236 2.15 2.48 6.75
CA GLY A 236 3.39 3.23 6.58
C GLY A 236 4.60 2.34 6.30
N LEU A 237 5.62 2.94 5.72
CA LEU A 237 6.94 2.38 5.47
C LEU A 237 7.03 1.22 4.47
N LEU A 238 5.93 0.53 4.14
CA LEU A 238 5.97 -0.60 3.19
C LEU A 238 6.45 -0.13 1.80
N GLY A 239 5.90 0.99 1.32
CA GLY A 239 6.29 1.62 0.06
C GLY A 239 7.71 2.17 0.06
N LEU A 240 8.25 2.47 1.24
CA LEU A 240 9.60 2.99 1.40
C LEU A 240 10.65 1.87 1.46
N ILE A 241 10.40 0.85 2.27
CA ILE A 241 11.36 -0.22 2.55
C ILE A 241 11.49 -1.16 1.37
N THR A 242 10.37 -1.54 0.74
CA THR A 242 10.38 -2.56 -0.31
C THR A 242 11.27 -2.19 -1.50
N PRO A 243 11.16 -1.00 -2.13
CA PRO A 243 12.05 -0.63 -3.22
C PRO A 243 13.51 -0.51 -2.79
N HIS A 244 13.75 -0.17 -1.54
CA HIS A 244 15.10 -0.08 -0.99
C HIS A 244 15.75 -1.47 -0.87
N ILE A 245 15.06 -2.44 -0.27
CA ILE A 245 15.49 -3.84 -0.23
C ILE A 245 15.67 -4.39 -1.65
N THR A 246 14.71 -4.12 -2.53
CA THR A 246 14.79 -4.54 -3.92
C THR A 246 16.06 -4.03 -4.59
N ARG A 247 16.40 -2.76 -4.38
CA ARG A 247 17.61 -2.12 -4.94
C ARG A 247 18.89 -2.76 -4.47
N ILE A 248 18.96 -3.19 -3.22
CA ILE A 248 20.10 -3.90 -2.66
C ILE A 248 20.30 -5.27 -3.32
N ILE A 249 19.20 -5.97 -3.66
CA ILE A 249 19.24 -7.34 -4.19
C ILE A 249 19.45 -7.35 -5.71
N VAL A 250 18.73 -6.49 -6.46
CA VAL A 250 18.70 -6.55 -7.93
C VAL A 250 19.41 -5.37 -8.61
N GLY A 251 20.01 -4.45 -7.84
CA GLY A 251 20.72 -3.28 -8.37
C GLY A 251 19.80 -2.10 -8.68
N ASN A 252 20.37 -1.07 -9.35
CA ASN A 252 19.76 0.25 -9.50
C ASN A 252 18.94 0.44 -10.81
N ASN A 253 18.70 -0.62 -11.58
CA ASN A 253 17.89 -0.50 -12.79
C ASN A 253 16.42 -0.29 -12.45
N VAL A 254 15.85 0.83 -12.90
CA VAL A 254 14.45 1.23 -12.58
C VAL A 254 13.44 0.15 -12.95
N LYS A 255 13.55 -0.45 -14.13
CA LYS A 255 12.62 -1.50 -14.57
C LYS A 255 12.67 -2.73 -13.68
N THR A 256 13.89 -3.14 -13.33
CA THR A 256 14.14 -4.29 -12.46
C THR A 256 13.60 -4.01 -11.06
N ILE A 257 13.81 -2.78 -10.53
CA ILE A 257 13.25 -2.37 -9.23
C ILE A 257 11.72 -2.42 -9.26
N LEU A 258 11.07 -1.83 -10.27
CA LEU A 258 9.61 -1.84 -10.39
C LEU A 258 9.05 -3.27 -10.45
N PHE A 259 9.68 -4.14 -11.23
CA PHE A 259 9.23 -5.53 -11.39
C PHE A 259 9.42 -6.35 -10.11
N TYR A 260 10.60 -6.30 -9.49
CA TYR A 260 10.89 -7.10 -8.28
C TYR A 260 10.27 -6.51 -7.00
N SER A 261 9.88 -5.23 -7.00
CA SER A 261 9.11 -4.67 -5.89
C SER A 261 7.76 -5.38 -5.70
N ILE A 262 7.17 -5.93 -6.77
CA ILE A 262 5.93 -6.72 -6.68
C ILE A 262 6.08 -7.90 -5.71
N PRO A 263 6.91 -8.92 -5.99
CA PRO A 263 7.03 -10.07 -5.11
C PRO A 263 7.58 -9.72 -3.72
N PHE A 264 8.53 -8.79 -3.62
CA PHE A 264 9.07 -8.40 -2.31
C PHE A 264 8.05 -7.70 -1.44
N GLY A 265 7.26 -6.76 -2.00
CA GLY A 265 6.18 -6.09 -1.26
C GLY A 265 5.09 -7.06 -0.81
N SER A 266 4.70 -7.98 -1.70
CA SER A 266 3.77 -9.05 -1.38
C SER A 266 4.27 -9.95 -0.25
N LEU A 267 5.55 -10.34 -0.27
CA LEU A 267 6.16 -11.16 0.78
C LEU A 267 6.20 -10.42 2.12
N ILE A 268 6.66 -9.18 2.14
CA ILE A 268 6.72 -8.37 3.37
C ILE A 268 5.31 -8.25 3.97
N MET A 269 4.30 -7.97 3.14
CA MET A 269 2.93 -7.82 3.60
C MET A 269 2.38 -9.11 4.20
N ILE A 270 2.57 -10.27 3.53
CA ILE A 270 2.11 -11.57 4.03
C ILE A 270 2.79 -11.93 5.35
N TYR A 271 4.12 -11.77 5.45
CA TYR A 271 4.81 -12.13 6.69
C TYR A 271 4.43 -11.19 7.84
N SER A 272 4.23 -9.90 7.56
CA SER A 272 3.74 -8.95 8.56
C SER A 272 2.33 -9.27 9.02
N ASP A 273 1.45 -9.70 8.11
CA ASP A 273 0.11 -10.18 8.45
C ASP A 273 0.17 -11.43 9.34
N GLN A 274 1.06 -12.37 9.06
CA GLN A 274 1.24 -13.56 9.89
C GLN A 274 1.75 -13.21 11.28
N ILE A 275 2.73 -12.32 11.38
CA ILE A 275 3.25 -11.83 12.66
C ILE A 275 2.14 -11.13 13.46
N SER A 276 1.34 -10.28 12.80
CA SER A 276 0.25 -9.54 13.46
C SER A 276 -0.80 -10.46 14.09
N ARG A 277 -1.01 -11.66 13.53
CA ARG A 277 -1.94 -12.68 14.03
C ARG A 277 -1.36 -13.57 15.11
N LEU A 278 -0.05 -13.85 15.07
CA LEU A 278 0.56 -14.89 15.91
C LEU A 278 1.14 -14.35 17.21
N VAL A 279 1.62 -13.09 17.22
CA VAL A 279 2.37 -12.54 18.37
C VAL A 279 1.50 -12.29 19.61
N PHE A 280 0.25 -11.88 19.41
CA PHE A 280 -0.65 -11.50 20.52
C PHE A 280 -1.94 -12.33 20.55
N MET A 281 -1.90 -13.58 20.09
CA MET A 281 -3.09 -14.46 20.12
C MET A 281 -3.74 -14.47 21.52
N PRO A 282 -5.08 -14.38 21.64
CA PRO A 282 -6.07 -14.43 20.55
C PRO A 282 -6.38 -13.08 19.88
N TYR A 283 -5.72 -12.00 20.27
CA TYR A 283 -5.94 -10.67 19.69
C TYR A 283 -5.06 -10.46 18.45
N GLU A 284 -5.58 -9.71 17.49
CA GLU A 284 -4.83 -9.30 16.30
C GLU A 284 -4.40 -7.84 16.43
N VAL A 285 -3.14 -7.56 16.12
CA VAL A 285 -2.64 -6.18 16.04
C VAL A 285 -2.70 -5.67 14.59
N PRO A 286 -2.89 -4.36 14.36
CA PRO A 286 -2.83 -3.77 13.03
C PRO A 286 -1.51 -4.11 12.33
N VAL A 287 -1.58 -4.58 11.08
CA VAL A 287 -0.41 -5.04 10.32
C VAL A 287 0.60 -3.93 10.05
N GLY A 288 0.13 -2.69 9.88
CA GLY A 288 1.01 -1.54 9.69
C GLY A 288 1.87 -1.23 10.92
N LEU A 289 1.42 -1.57 12.13
CA LEU A 289 2.26 -1.47 13.33
C LEU A 289 3.44 -2.46 13.25
N VAL A 290 3.19 -3.69 12.82
CA VAL A 290 4.24 -4.71 12.64
C VAL A 290 5.26 -4.23 11.61
N ILE A 291 4.78 -3.74 10.46
CA ILE A 291 5.65 -3.20 9.40
C ILE A 291 6.46 -2.02 9.92
N THR A 292 5.85 -1.15 10.72
CA THR A 292 6.55 0.03 11.27
C THR A 292 7.61 -0.38 12.30
N ILE A 293 7.29 -1.30 13.21
CA ILE A 293 8.23 -1.77 14.25
C ILE A 293 9.46 -2.44 13.61
N ILE A 294 9.27 -3.21 12.56
CA ILE A 294 10.38 -3.87 11.85
C ILE A 294 11.08 -2.88 10.91
N GLY A 295 10.32 -2.06 10.22
CA GLY A 295 10.79 -1.20 9.15
C GLY A 295 11.53 0.04 9.63
N ALA A 296 11.09 0.67 10.72
CA ALA A 296 11.72 1.89 11.21
C ALA A 296 13.19 1.66 11.62
N PRO A 297 13.58 0.62 12.37
CA PRO A 297 14.98 0.33 12.64
C PRO A 297 15.81 0.07 11.38
N ILE A 298 15.25 -0.64 10.39
CA ILE A 298 15.90 -0.87 9.10
C ILE A 298 16.16 0.46 8.41
N MET A 299 15.19 1.35 8.36
CA MET A 299 15.36 2.66 7.73
C MET A 299 16.34 3.57 8.47
N ILE A 300 16.35 3.55 9.80
CA ILE A 300 17.33 4.28 10.61
C ILE A 300 18.75 3.79 10.29
N TYR A 301 18.95 2.46 10.27
CA TYR A 301 20.23 1.87 9.93
C TYR A 301 20.70 2.25 8.51
N LEU A 302 19.80 2.20 7.54
CA LEU A 302 20.09 2.54 6.15
C LEU A 302 20.39 4.03 5.98
N ALA A 303 19.65 4.90 6.65
CA ALA A 303 19.91 6.33 6.67
C ALA A 303 21.28 6.65 7.28
N TRP A 304 21.64 5.98 8.35
CA TRP A 304 22.95 6.18 9.01
C TRP A 304 24.15 5.70 8.17
N ARG A 305 23.95 4.65 7.37
CA ARG A 305 25.04 4.06 6.57
C ARG A 305 25.26 4.73 5.21
N HIS A 306 24.22 5.37 4.66
CA HIS A 306 24.21 5.88 3.28
C HIS A 306 23.97 7.40 3.17
N LEU A 307 23.77 8.09 4.27
CA LEU A 307 23.77 9.55 4.40
C LEU A 307 25.01 10.02 5.18
#